data_4815fc297c8fec4f78a76605d0755637
#
_entry.id   4815fc297c8fec4f78a76605d0755637
#
_cell.length_a   1.000
_cell.length_b   1.000
_cell.length_c   1.000
_cell.angle_alpha   90.00
_cell.angle_beta   90.00
_cell.angle_gamma   90.00
#
_symmetry.space_group_name_H-M   'P 1'
#
loop_
_entity.id
_entity.type
_entity.pdbx_description
1 polymer ?
#
loop_
_entity_poly.entity_id
_entity_poly.type
_entity_poly.pdbx_seq_one_letter_code
_entity_poly.pdbx_strand_id
1 'polypeptide(L)'
;FRSIKIDDTMVNEMLSHDAFKLTGDTKSDLEKVYIQQYIHYIMSPLDQFINVRRSGIPMKNSTLLPWEEFSDLLDYSTLIPRRFKVSEPAPTDQMRDITIAAYKAQGFSYGTDNADPDKLNSQRVWVDEGNPQFGEGPNLN
;
A
#
# COMPACT_ATOMS: atom_id res chain seq x y z
N PHE A 1 28.87 -9.20 15.76
CA PHE A 1 27.73 -8.32 16.06
C PHE A 1 27.82 -7.87 17.51
N ARG A 2 27.94 -6.54 17.78
CA ARG A 2 27.83 -6.02 19.15
C ARG A 2 26.36 -6.08 19.56
N SER A 3 26.04 -6.81 20.62
CA SER A 3 24.72 -6.74 21.22
C SER A 3 24.51 -5.34 21.81
N ILE A 4 23.54 -4.60 21.31
CA ILE A 4 23.11 -3.34 21.93
C ILE A 4 22.26 -3.75 23.15
N LYS A 5 22.69 -3.36 24.34
CA LYS A 5 21.85 -3.49 25.54
C LYS A 5 20.90 -2.31 25.56
N ILE A 6 19.63 -2.60 25.49
CA ILE A 6 18.55 -1.61 25.65
C ILE A 6 18.36 -1.45 27.15
N ASP A 7 18.50 -0.24 27.67
CA ASP A 7 18.23 0.12 29.06
C ASP A 7 16.95 0.97 29.18
N ASP A 8 16.48 1.15 30.41
CA ASP A 8 15.24 1.88 30.67
C ASP A 8 15.31 3.35 30.24
N THR A 9 16.51 3.94 30.20
CA THR A 9 16.71 5.33 29.73
C THR A 9 16.42 5.42 28.24
N MET A 10 16.99 4.52 27.45
CA MET A 10 16.74 4.46 25.99
C MET A 10 15.28 4.20 25.69
N VAL A 11 14.61 3.33 26.46
CA VAL A 11 13.17 3.06 26.31
C VAL A 11 12.36 4.33 26.59
N ASN A 12 12.65 5.04 27.67
CA ASN A 12 11.93 6.26 28.04
C ASN A 12 12.18 7.40 27.05
N GLU A 13 13.39 7.55 26.54
CA GLU A 13 13.70 8.52 25.49
C GLU A 13 12.91 8.21 24.22
N MET A 14 12.86 6.95 23.80
CA MET A 14 12.09 6.53 22.64
C MET A 14 10.59 6.80 22.83
N LEU A 15 10.01 6.43 23.96
CA LEU A 15 8.57 6.60 24.24
C LEU A 15 8.17 8.07 24.40
N SER A 16 9.09 8.95 24.80
CA SER A 16 8.85 10.39 24.90
C SER A 16 9.02 11.14 23.57
N HIS A 17 9.62 10.50 22.57
CA HIS A 17 9.84 11.11 21.27
C HIS A 17 8.52 11.32 20.53
N ASP A 18 8.37 12.44 19.82
CA ASP A 18 7.13 12.84 19.15
C ASP A 18 6.62 11.82 18.12
N ALA A 19 7.52 11.03 17.54
CA ALA A 19 7.17 9.94 16.61
C ALA A 19 6.42 8.77 17.29
N PHE A 20 6.51 8.62 18.61
CA PHE A 20 5.86 7.54 19.36
C PHE A 20 4.75 8.02 20.29
N LYS A 21 4.85 9.27 20.76
CA LYS A 21 3.89 9.84 21.69
C LYS A 21 2.54 10.03 21.03
N LEU A 22 1.51 9.37 21.56
CA LEU A 22 0.13 9.57 21.13
C LEU A 22 -0.40 10.92 21.60
N THR A 23 -1.16 11.58 20.75
CA THR A 23 -1.67 12.95 20.96
C THR A 23 -3.14 12.98 21.30
N GLY A 24 -3.88 11.89 21.03
CA GLY A 24 -5.33 11.82 21.10
C GLY A 24 -6.03 12.22 19.80
N ASP A 25 -5.30 12.71 18.80
CA ASP A 25 -5.82 12.88 17.44
C ASP A 25 -5.73 11.54 16.70
N THR A 26 -6.88 10.97 16.38
CA THR A 26 -6.96 9.61 15.83
C THR A 26 -6.16 9.45 14.55
N LYS A 27 -6.20 10.43 13.64
CA LYS A 27 -5.49 10.35 12.36
C LYS A 27 -3.97 10.37 12.55
N SER A 28 -3.47 11.30 13.36
CA SER A 28 -2.05 11.43 13.69
C SER A 28 -1.54 10.21 14.45
N ASP A 29 -2.32 9.72 15.39
CA ASP A 29 -1.92 8.56 16.21
C ASP A 29 -1.91 7.27 15.38
N LEU A 30 -2.87 7.08 14.48
CA LEU A 30 -2.87 5.96 13.55
C LEU A 30 -1.70 6.03 12.56
N GLU A 31 -1.34 7.22 12.09
CA GLU A 31 -0.14 7.39 11.26
C GLU A 31 1.10 6.87 11.98
N LYS A 32 1.29 7.25 13.24
CA LYS A 32 2.43 6.78 14.05
C LYS A 32 2.45 5.26 14.19
N VAL A 33 1.32 4.65 14.50
CA VAL A 33 1.19 3.19 14.64
C VAL A 33 1.52 2.48 13.31
N TYR A 34 0.95 2.94 12.20
CA TYR A 34 1.18 2.33 10.89
C TYR A 34 2.61 2.51 10.38
N ILE A 35 3.27 3.64 10.70
CA ILE A 35 4.69 3.83 10.39
C ILE A 35 5.54 2.81 11.14
N GLN A 36 5.26 2.54 12.43
CA GLN A 36 5.96 1.51 13.18
C GLN A 36 5.74 0.11 12.58
N GLN A 37 4.53 -0.19 12.15
CA GLN A 37 4.24 -1.44 11.43
C GLN A 37 4.98 -1.51 10.11
N TYR A 38 5.03 -0.42 9.34
CA TYR A 38 5.76 -0.34 8.08
C TYR A 38 7.26 -0.64 8.28
N ILE A 39 7.87 -0.06 9.30
CA ILE A 39 9.29 -0.32 9.66
C ILE A 39 9.47 -1.77 10.13
N HIS A 40 8.54 -2.30 10.92
CA HIS A 40 8.58 -3.68 11.38
C HIS A 40 8.56 -4.69 10.22
N TYR A 41 7.79 -4.41 9.18
CA TYR A 41 7.66 -5.28 8.00
C TYR A 41 8.76 -5.10 6.95
N ILE A 42 9.81 -4.32 7.21
CA ILE A 42 10.89 -4.06 6.23
C ILE A 42 11.56 -5.35 5.73
N MET A 43 11.58 -6.40 6.55
CA MET A 43 12.11 -7.72 6.21
C MET A 43 11.05 -8.69 5.66
N SER A 44 9.79 -8.25 5.57
CA SER A 44 8.66 -9.01 5.05
C SER A 44 7.92 -8.18 3.98
N PRO A 45 8.44 -8.11 2.75
CA PRO A 45 7.95 -7.17 1.74
C PRO A 45 6.49 -7.40 1.35
N LEU A 46 5.99 -8.62 1.45
CA LEU A 46 4.58 -8.92 1.19
C LEU A 46 3.67 -8.30 2.26
N ASP A 47 4.02 -8.46 3.53
CA ASP A 47 3.24 -7.88 4.65
C ASP A 47 3.32 -6.36 4.62
N GLN A 48 4.50 -5.81 4.29
CA GLN A 48 4.68 -4.38 4.10
C GLN A 48 3.79 -3.84 2.97
N PHE A 49 3.75 -4.51 1.83
CA PHE A 49 2.88 -4.13 0.71
C PHE A 49 1.39 -4.17 1.09
N ILE A 50 0.96 -5.23 1.80
CA ILE A 50 -0.41 -5.35 2.29
C ILE A 50 -0.73 -4.21 3.28
N ASN A 51 0.19 -3.91 4.20
CA ASN A 51 0.02 -2.84 5.17
C ASN A 51 -0.15 -1.48 4.49
N VAL A 52 0.70 -1.14 3.51
CA VAL A 52 0.60 0.10 2.73
C VAL A 52 -0.73 0.19 1.97
N ARG A 53 -1.19 -0.91 1.39
CA ARG A 53 -2.49 -0.95 0.69
C ARG A 53 -3.68 -0.68 1.60
N ARG A 54 -3.64 -1.20 2.83
CA ARG A 54 -4.73 -1.05 3.79
C ARG A 54 -4.74 0.30 4.47
N SER A 55 -3.56 0.82 4.77
CA SER A 55 -3.42 2.04 5.57
C SER A 55 -3.24 3.31 4.74
N GLY A 56 -2.70 3.20 3.51
CA GLY A 56 -2.27 4.36 2.72
C GLY A 56 -1.04 5.07 3.31
N ILE A 57 -0.33 4.43 4.23
CA ILE A 57 0.85 4.99 4.92
C ILE A 57 2.11 4.27 4.43
N PRO A 58 3.23 5.00 4.20
CA PRO A 58 3.51 6.41 4.56
C PRO A 58 2.69 7.44 3.80
N MET A 59 2.41 8.60 4.41
CA MET A 59 1.68 9.69 3.76
C MET A 59 2.60 10.59 2.94
N LYS A 60 2.10 11.14 1.83
CA LYS A 60 2.85 12.06 0.94
C LYS A 60 3.38 13.29 1.69
N ASN A 61 2.65 13.79 2.66
CA ASN A 61 2.98 14.98 3.43
C ASN A 61 3.39 14.66 4.88
N SER A 62 3.79 13.43 5.17
CA SER A 62 4.23 13.05 6.51
C SER A 62 5.50 13.77 6.91
N THR A 63 5.55 14.27 8.14
CA THR A 63 6.76 14.79 8.77
C THR A 63 7.58 13.68 9.44
N LEU A 64 6.99 12.51 9.63
CA LEU A 64 7.62 11.35 10.28
C LEU A 64 8.35 10.47 9.27
N LEU A 65 7.66 10.11 8.19
CA LEU A 65 8.20 9.32 7.10
C LEU A 65 7.44 9.70 5.81
N PRO A 66 7.94 10.66 5.02
CA PRO A 66 7.24 11.09 3.82
C PRO A 66 7.24 9.99 2.77
N TRP A 67 6.12 9.88 2.05
CA TRP A 67 6.03 9.03 0.89
C TRP A 67 6.84 9.64 -0.26
N GLU A 68 7.75 8.85 -0.81
CA GLU A 68 8.45 9.21 -2.05
C GLU A 68 7.85 8.39 -3.21
N GLU A 69 7.45 9.09 -4.27
CA GLU A 69 7.03 8.41 -5.49
C GLU A 69 8.24 7.73 -6.13
N PHE A 70 8.11 6.45 -6.44
CA PHE A 70 9.13 5.76 -7.20
C PHE A 70 9.20 6.37 -8.61
N SER A 71 10.27 7.08 -8.91
CA SER A 71 10.63 7.34 -10.30
C SER A 71 11.34 6.10 -10.83
N ASP A 72 10.72 5.43 -11.77
CA ASP A 72 11.36 4.38 -12.54
C ASP A 72 12.49 5.00 -13.40
N LEU A 73 13.56 4.24 -13.62
CA LEU A 73 14.69 4.59 -14.51
C LEU A 73 14.26 4.82 -15.98
N LEU A 74 13.01 4.56 -16.32
CA LEU A 74 12.43 4.67 -17.66
C LEU A 74 11.42 5.82 -17.80
N ASP A 75 11.43 6.78 -16.90
CA ASP A 75 10.55 7.98 -16.94
C ASP A 75 9.05 7.67 -16.78
N TYR A 76 8.70 6.48 -16.31
CA TYR A 76 7.33 6.17 -15.92
C TYR A 76 7.15 6.51 -14.44
N SER A 77 6.25 7.43 -14.13
CA SER A 77 5.73 7.59 -12.78
C SER A 77 4.94 6.32 -12.42
N THR A 78 5.61 5.31 -11.92
CA THR A 78 4.99 4.05 -11.55
C THR A 78 4.24 4.22 -10.25
N LEU A 79 2.98 4.53 -10.35
CA LEU A 79 2.05 4.32 -9.26
C LEU A 79 2.06 2.83 -8.89
N ILE A 80 2.10 2.52 -7.61
CA ILE A 80 2.03 1.13 -7.15
C ILE A 80 0.69 0.55 -7.61
N PRO A 81 0.69 -0.53 -8.43
CA PRO A 81 -0.55 -1.05 -8.98
C PRO A 81 -1.45 -1.61 -7.88
N ARG A 82 -2.74 -1.30 -7.96
CA ARG A 82 -3.74 -1.82 -7.02
C ARG A 82 -4.17 -3.24 -7.33
N ARG A 83 -3.94 -3.71 -8.55
CA ARG A 83 -4.17 -5.07 -9.00
C ARG A 83 -3.12 -5.53 -9.99
N PHE A 84 -3.02 -6.83 -10.17
CA PHE A 84 -2.19 -7.40 -11.23
C PHE A 84 -2.88 -7.31 -12.59
N LYS A 85 -2.06 -7.43 -13.65
CA LYS A 85 -2.58 -7.63 -14.99
C LYS A 85 -3.35 -8.95 -15.06
N VAL A 86 -4.47 -8.93 -15.76
CA VAL A 86 -5.22 -10.15 -16.09
C VAL A 86 -5.15 -10.37 -17.62
N SER A 87 -4.80 -11.57 -18.02
CA SER A 87 -4.70 -11.92 -19.44
C SER A 87 -6.08 -12.14 -20.04
N GLU A 88 -6.20 -11.92 -21.34
CA GLU A 88 -7.38 -12.37 -22.07
C GLU A 88 -7.36 -13.89 -22.14
N PRO A 89 -8.48 -14.57 -21.75
CA PRO A 89 -8.58 -16.01 -21.91
C PRO A 89 -8.50 -16.43 -23.37
N ALA A 90 -7.83 -17.55 -23.65
CA ALA A 90 -7.67 -18.04 -25.02
C ALA A 90 -9.05 -18.29 -25.68
N PRO A 91 -9.17 -18.09 -27.02
CA PRO A 91 -10.43 -18.34 -27.72
C PRO A 91 -10.95 -19.79 -27.57
N THR A 92 -10.04 -20.72 -27.31
CA THR A 92 -10.32 -22.14 -27.09
C THR A 92 -10.62 -22.53 -25.64
N ASP A 93 -10.53 -21.56 -24.73
CA ASP A 93 -10.83 -21.79 -23.31
C ASP A 93 -12.34 -21.96 -23.11
N GLN A 94 -12.73 -23.10 -22.57
CA GLN A 94 -14.15 -23.40 -22.28
C GLN A 94 -14.77 -22.43 -21.25
N MET A 95 -13.95 -21.82 -20.41
CA MET A 95 -14.40 -20.87 -19.38
C MET A 95 -14.29 -19.40 -19.84
N ARG A 96 -13.93 -19.16 -21.11
CA ARG A 96 -13.63 -17.83 -21.63
C ARG A 96 -14.76 -16.82 -21.34
N ASP A 97 -15.99 -17.16 -21.69
CA ASP A 97 -17.11 -16.23 -21.57
C ASP A 97 -17.44 -15.91 -20.11
N ILE A 98 -17.34 -16.91 -19.23
CA ILE A 98 -17.56 -16.75 -17.78
C ILE A 98 -16.44 -15.88 -17.18
N THR A 99 -15.20 -16.11 -17.59
CA THR A 99 -14.04 -15.33 -17.13
C THR A 99 -14.14 -13.87 -17.56
N ILE A 100 -14.49 -13.63 -18.84
CA ILE A 100 -14.70 -12.27 -19.35
C ILE A 100 -15.88 -11.59 -18.64
N ALA A 101 -16.96 -12.31 -18.40
CA ALA A 101 -18.10 -11.77 -17.64
C ALA A 101 -17.69 -11.38 -16.22
N ALA A 102 -16.87 -12.18 -15.56
CA ALA A 102 -16.33 -11.87 -14.23
C ALA A 102 -15.43 -10.63 -14.24
N TYR A 103 -14.55 -10.47 -15.24
CA TYR A 103 -13.74 -9.26 -15.38
C TYR A 103 -14.60 -8.01 -15.55
N LYS A 104 -15.60 -8.08 -16.43
CA LYS A 104 -16.54 -6.97 -16.65
C LYS A 104 -17.33 -6.61 -15.40
N ALA A 105 -17.79 -7.62 -14.66
CA ALA A 105 -18.52 -7.43 -13.41
C ALA A 105 -17.68 -6.72 -12.33
N GLN A 106 -16.36 -6.94 -12.34
CA GLN A 106 -15.41 -6.25 -11.45
C GLN A 106 -14.87 -4.92 -12.04
N GLY A 107 -15.31 -4.54 -13.23
CA GLY A 107 -14.79 -3.33 -13.89
C GLY A 107 -13.35 -3.45 -14.39
N PHE A 108 -12.85 -4.66 -14.62
CA PHE A 108 -11.47 -4.87 -15.03
C PHE A 108 -11.29 -4.78 -16.54
N SER A 109 -10.23 -4.09 -16.96
CA SER A 109 -9.65 -4.23 -18.30
C SER A 109 -8.80 -5.51 -18.35
N TYR A 110 -8.72 -6.15 -19.50
CA TYR A 110 -7.95 -7.37 -19.72
C TYR A 110 -7.24 -7.36 -21.09
N GLY A 111 -6.31 -8.28 -21.32
CA GLY A 111 -5.55 -8.35 -22.55
C GLY A 111 -4.64 -7.13 -22.77
N THR A 112 -4.66 -6.57 -23.98
CA THR A 112 -3.85 -5.40 -24.35
C THR A 112 -4.27 -4.13 -23.60
N ASP A 113 -5.54 -3.96 -23.30
CA ASP A 113 -6.07 -2.81 -22.56
C ASP A 113 -5.62 -2.76 -21.10
N ASN A 114 -5.00 -3.83 -20.65
CA ASN A 114 -4.53 -4.01 -19.28
C ASN A 114 -3.07 -3.52 -19.08
N ALA A 115 -2.45 -2.98 -20.13
CA ALA A 115 -1.09 -2.45 -20.07
C ALA A 115 -1.02 -1.01 -19.54
N ASP A 116 -2.16 -0.31 -19.50
CA ASP A 116 -2.27 1.06 -19.03
C ASP A 116 -2.05 1.13 -17.51
N PRO A 117 -1.00 1.82 -17.03
CA PRO A 117 -0.73 1.98 -15.59
C PRO A 117 -1.89 2.59 -14.82
N ASP A 118 -2.61 3.55 -15.43
CA ASP A 118 -3.74 4.21 -14.78
C ASP A 118 -4.89 3.23 -14.49
N LYS A 119 -5.12 2.27 -15.38
CA LYS A 119 -6.12 1.21 -15.17
C LYS A 119 -5.71 0.25 -14.06
N LEU A 120 -4.43 -0.14 -14.00
CA LEU A 120 -3.92 -0.99 -12.93
C LEU A 120 -3.99 -0.31 -11.55
N ASN A 121 -3.89 1.01 -11.54
CA ASN A 121 -3.91 1.81 -10.32
C ASN A 121 -5.32 2.20 -9.86
N SER A 122 -6.25 2.38 -10.79
CA SER A 122 -7.64 2.81 -10.52
C SER A 122 -8.60 1.64 -10.35
N GLN A 123 -8.40 0.55 -11.07
CA GLN A 123 -9.26 -0.63 -11.01
C GLN A 123 -8.89 -1.50 -9.80
N ARG A 124 -9.77 -1.58 -8.81
CA ARG A 124 -9.53 -2.26 -7.55
C ARG A 124 -10.18 -3.64 -7.51
N VAL A 125 -9.54 -4.58 -6.84
CA VAL A 125 -10.19 -5.82 -6.41
C VAL A 125 -11.14 -5.51 -5.24
N TRP A 126 -12.23 -6.28 -5.10
CA TRP A 126 -13.24 -6.04 -4.06
C TRP A 126 -12.69 -5.91 -2.64
N VAL A 127 -11.64 -6.66 -2.30
CA VAL A 127 -10.98 -6.61 -0.98
C VAL A 127 -10.22 -5.30 -0.75
N ASP A 128 -9.92 -4.56 -1.81
CA ASP A 128 -9.23 -3.28 -1.79
C ASP A 128 -10.18 -2.08 -1.96
N GLU A 129 -11.46 -2.36 -2.22
CA GLU A 129 -12.50 -1.35 -2.33
C GLU A 129 -12.67 -0.63 -0.98
N GLY A 130 -12.65 0.69 -1.00
CA GLY A 130 -12.71 1.50 0.22
C GLY A 130 -11.37 1.74 0.94
N ASN A 131 -10.29 1.05 0.59
CA ASN A 131 -8.97 1.38 1.13
C ASN A 131 -8.48 2.75 0.61
N PRO A 132 -7.67 3.49 1.38
CA PRO A 132 -7.13 4.76 0.93
C PRO A 132 -6.15 4.57 -0.23
N GLN A 133 -5.91 5.61 -1.00
CA GLN A 133 -4.82 5.63 -1.97
C GLN A 133 -3.47 5.60 -1.25
N PHE A 134 -2.43 5.11 -1.94
CA PHE A 134 -1.08 5.15 -1.40
C PHE A 134 -0.67 6.60 -1.11
N GLY A 135 -0.16 6.84 0.10
CA GLY A 135 0.28 8.16 0.54
C GLY A 135 -0.84 9.11 0.98
N GLU A 136 -2.11 8.70 1.00
CA GLU A 136 -3.23 9.55 1.42
C GLU A 136 -3.70 9.29 2.85
N GLY A 137 -3.11 8.30 3.48
CA GLY A 137 -3.30 7.98 4.86
C GLY A 137 -4.33 7.55 5.47
N PRO A 138 -4.54 7.28 6.76
CA PRO A 138 -5.54 6.29 7.09
C PRO A 138 -6.93 6.76 6.72
N ASN A 139 -7.73 5.81 6.21
CA ASN A 139 -9.17 5.99 6.06
C ASN A 139 -9.81 5.86 7.43
N LEU A 140 -10.58 6.89 7.84
CA LEU A 140 -11.28 6.94 9.13
C LEU A 140 -12.79 6.71 9.00
N ASN A 141 -13.25 6.31 7.80
CA ASN A 141 -14.66 6.05 7.53
C ASN A 141 -15.07 4.64 7.93
#